data_d0e9350188325929021f87025c8315cf
#
_entry.id   d0e9350188325929021f87025c8315cf
#
_cell.length_a   1.000
_cell.length_b   1.000
_cell.length_c   1.000
_cell.angle_alpha   90.00
_cell.angle_beta   90.00
_cell.angle_gamma   90.00
#
_symmetry.space_group_name_H-M   'P 1'
#
loop_
_entity.id
_entity.type
_entity.pdbx_description
1 polymer ?
#
loop_
_entity_poly.entity_id
_entity_poly.type
_entity_poly.pdbx_seq_one_letter_code
_entity_poly.pdbx_strand_id
1 'polypeptide(L)'
;MDKVDSDLRNKPWYHRTITETDARTLLLKTRYSYGTYLVMGNITQGGKSECVLKVKVNKDIQTYNIKHGEHGFWIQKDKFFKTISELITHYKKERGCLPVKLYVPCMRG
;
A
#
# COMPACT_ATOMS: atom_id res chain seq x y z
N MET A 1 -5.99 -6.72 19.18
CA MET A 1 -5.58 -6.99 17.81
C MET A 1 -5.86 -5.78 16.93
N ASP A 2 -4.96 -5.49 16.07
CA ASP A 2 -5.06 -4.33 15.21
C ASP A 2 -6.12 -4.52 14.15
N LYS A 3 -7.03 -3.54 14.00
CA LYS A 3 -8.07 -3.57 12.98
C LYS A 3 -7.50 -3.61 11.57
N VAL A 4 -6.32 -3.01 11.38
CA VAL A 4 -5.61 -3.00 10.12
C VAL A 4 -5.34 -4.42 9.64
N ASP A 5 -4.78 -5.23 10.53
CA ASP A 5 -4.42 -6.61 10.21
C ASP A 5 -5.66 -7.44 9.85
N SER A 6 -6.73 -7.22 10.60
CA SER A 6 -7.98 -7.94 10.37
C SER A 6 -8.59 -7.62 9.01
N ASP A 7 -8.56 -6.33 8.62
CA ASP A 7 -9.07 -5.89 7.32
C ASP A 7 -8.23 -6.41 6.17
N LEU A 8 -6.91 -6.44 6.33
CA LEU A 8 -5.99 -6.74 5.24
C LEU A 8 -5.63 -8.21 5.09
N ARG A 9 -5.89 -9.01 6.11
CA ARG A 9 -5.45 -10.41 6.15
C ARG A 9 -5.81 -11.21 4.89
N ASN A 10 -6.99 -10.99 4.36
CA ASN A 10 -7.49 -11.73 3.21
C ASN A 10 -7.23 -11.04 1.87
N LYS A 11 -6.56 -9.89 1.90
CA LYS A 11 -6.30 -9.16 0.66
C LYS A 11 -5.05 -9.70 -0.02
N PRO A 12 -5.13 -10.11 -1.28
CA PRO A 12 -3.98 -10.71 -1.97
C PRO A 12 -2.82 -9.75 -2.18
N TRP A 13 -3.07 -8.45 -2.18
CA TRP A 13 -2.04 -7.44 -2.37
C TRP A 13 -1.37 -7.00 -1.06
N TYR A 14 -1.78 -7.56 0.07
CA TYR A 14 -1.17 -7.25 1.36
C TYR A 14 -0.07 -8.27 1.67
N HIS A 15 1.15 -7.78 1.85
CA HIS A 15 2.33 -8.59 2.13
C HIS A 15 2.85 -8.22 3.52
N ARG A 16 2.34 -8.88 4.53
CA ARG A 16 2.61 -8.51 5.92
C ARG A 16 4.06 -8.63 6.34
N THR A 17 4.73 -9.68 5.90
CA THR A 17 6.08 -10.03 6.37
C THR A 17 7.16 -9.90 5.32
N ILE A 18 6.86 -9.25 4.22
CA ILE A 18 7.81 -9.09 3.12
C ILE A 18 8.87 -8.05 3.47
N THR A 19 10.08 -8.22 2.97
CA THR A 19 11.14 -7.23 3.13
C THR A 19 11.05 -6.18 2.03
N GLU A 20 11.74 -5.04 2.23
CA GLU A 20 11.83 -4.00 1.21
C GLU A 20 12.41 -4.55 -0.10
N THR A 21 13.47 -5.35 0.02
CA THR A 21 14.12 -5.96 -1.14
C THR A 21 13.16 -6.87 -1.89
N ASP A 22 12.41 -7.70 -1.17
CA ASP A 22 11.45 -8.62 -1.77
C ASP A 22 10.31 -7.88 -2.46
N ALA A 23 9.83 -6.81 -1.82
CA ALA A 23 8.76 -5.99 -2.40
C ALA A 23 9.21 -5.38 -3.72
N ARG A 24 10.42 -4.83 -3.74
CA ARG A 24 11.00 -4.24 -4.94
C ARG A 24 11.14 -5.29 -6.05
N THR A 25 11.66 -6.46 -5.69
CA THR A 25 11.85 -7.56 -6.64
C THR A 25 10.52 -7.99 -7.27
N LEU A 26 9.49 -8.16 -6.42
CA LEU A 26 8.17 -8.55 -6.90
C LEU A 26 7.57 -7.52 -7.85
N LEU A 27 7.66 -6.26 -7.48
CA LEU A 27 7.08 -5.19 -8.30
C LEU A 27 7.81 -5.03 -9.62
N LEU A 28 9.14 -5.15 -9.62
CA LEU A 28 9.92 -5.00 -10.84
C LEU A 28 9.75 -6.16 -11.80
N LYS A 29 9.33 -7.33 -11.31
CA LYS A 29 9.08 -8.50 -12.16
C LYS A 29 7.77 -8.41 -12.92
N THR A 30 6.86 -7.53 -12.53
CA THR A 30 5.56 -7.43 -13.18
C THR A 30 5.72 -6.86 -14.59
N ARG A 31 4.83 -7.26 -15.48
CA ARG A 31 4.87 -6.79 -16.87
C ARG A 31 4.31 -5.39 -17.06
N TYR A 32 3.58 -4.89 -16.08
CA TYR A 32 2.99 -3.57 -16.19
C TYR A 32 4.00 -2.52 -15.73
N SER A 33 4.08 -1.43 -16.47
CA SER A 33 5.04 -0.36 -16.18
C SER A 33 4.52 0.66 -15.16
N TYR A 34 3.21 0.74 -15.00
CA TYR A 34 2.61 1.75 -14.13
C TYR A 34 1.46 1.16 -13.33
N GLY A 35 1.39 1.51 -12.06
CA GLY A 35 0.23 1.22 -11.25
C GLY A 35 0.18 -0.15 -10.60
N THR A 36 1.18 -0.99 -10.78
CA THR A 36 1.24 -2.24 -10.02
C THR A 36 1.60 -1.87 -8.59
N TYR A 37 0.85 -2.39 -7.63
CA TYR A 37 1.00 -1.96 -6.24
C TYR A 37 0.90 -3.13 -5.28
N LEU A 38 1.44 -2.90 -4.08
CA LEU A 38 1.22 -3.78 -2.93
C LEU A 38 1.24 -2.93 -1.67
N VAL A 39 0.70 -3.49 -0.61
CA VAL A 39 0.78 -2.87 0.72
C VAL A 39 1.57 -3.83 1.59
N MET A 40 2.56 -3.32 2.28
CA MET A 40 3.37 -4.14 3.19
C MET A 40 3.29 -3.59 4.60
N GLY A 41 3.41 -4.48 5.58
CA GLY A 41 3.47 -4.10 6.98
C GLY A 41 4.85 -3.61 7.33
N ASN A 42 4.92 -2.71 8.28
CA ASN A 42 6.17 -2.18 8.78
C ASN A 42 6.03 -1.95 10.28
N ILE A 43 7.06 -2.29 11.03
CA ILE A 43 7.09 -2.06 12.47
C ILE A 43 8.11 -0.97 12.75
N THR A 44 7.64 0.14 13.29
CA THR A 44 8.50 1.27 13.62
C THR A 44 9.32 0.97 14.87
N GLN A 45 10.31 1.81 15.16
CA GLN A 45 11.15 1.66 16.34
C GLN A 45 10.36 1.65 17.65
N GLY A 46 9.21 2.30 17.67
CA GLY A 46 8.35 2.31 18.83
C GLY A 46 7.46 1.09 18.95
N GLY A 47 7.65 0.09 18.10
CA GLY A 47 6.81 -1.11 18.09
C GLY A 47 5.45 -0.91 17.45
N LYS A 48 5.23 0.23 16.83
CA LYS A 48 3.97 0.57 16.20
C LYS A 48 3.87 -0.06 14.82
N SER A 49 2.78 -0.77 14.58
CA SER A 49 2.53 -1.34 13.25
C SER A 49 2.02 -0.26 12.31
N GLU A 50 2.66 -0.15 11.17
CA GLU A 50 2.24 0.77 10.12
C GLU A 50 2.21 0.03 8.81
N CYS A 51 1.51 0.59 7.83
CA CYS A 51 1.47 0.02 6.49
C CYS A 51 2.10 0.98 5.51
N VAL A 52 2.69 0.42 4.48
CA VAL A 52 3.36 1.17 3.43
C VAL A 52 2.80 0.72 2.09
N LEU A 53 2.40 1.68 1.26
CA LEU A 53 1.96 1.42 -0.10
C LEU A 53 3.16 1.56 -1.03
N LYS A 54 3.41 0.52 -1.81
CA LYS A 54 4.46 0.52 -2.83
C LYS A 54 3.80 0.51 -4.20
N VAL A 55 4.18 1.43 -5.06
CA VAL A 55 3.60 1.56 -6.40
C VAL A 55 4.71 1.57 -7.43
N LYS A 56 4.58 0.73 -8.45
CA LYS A 56 5.53 0.73 -9.56
C LYS A 56 5.21 1.86 -10.53
N VAL A 57 6.21 2.67 -10.82
CA VAL A 57 6.10 3.78 -11.77
C VAL A 57 7.29 3.67 -12.71
N ASN A 58 7.05 3.15 -13.92
CA ASN A 58 8.08 2.87 -14.90
C ASN A 58 9.06 1.83 -14.34
N LYS A 59 10.32 2.16 -14.20
CA LYS A 59 11.35 1.25 -13.65
C LYS A 59 11.62 1.52 -12.18
N ASP A 60 10.83 2.39 -11.57
CA ASP A 60 11.01 2.80 -10.19
C ASP A 60 9.86 2.36 -9.30
N ILE A 61 10.12 2.39 -8.01
CA ILE A 61 9.13 2.08 -6.98
C ILE A 61 8.94 3.33 -6.13
N GLN A 62 7.70 3.82 -6.04
CA GLN A 62 7.36 4.92 -5.15
C GLN A 62 6.78 4.36 -3.87
N THR A 63 7.13 4.96 -2.75
CA THR A 63 6.72 4.51 -1.43
C THR A 63 5.88 5.58 -0.74
N TYR A 64 4.74 5.18 -0.21
CA TYR A 64 3.84 6.07 0.51
C TYR A 64 3.49 5.47 1.85
N ASN A 65 3.76 6.20 2.92
CA ASN A 65 3.38 5.75 4.27
C ASN A 65 1.89 5.95 4.46
N ILE A 66 1.19 4.89 4.82
CA ILE A 66 -0.23 4.96 5.15
C ILE A 66 -0.32 5.27 6.63
N LYS A 67 -0.78 6.47 6.96
CA LYS A 67 -0.88 6.93 8.33
C LYS A 67 -2.25 6.61 8.90
N HIS A 68 -2.31 6.48 10.21
CA HIS A 68 -3.54 6.14 10.92
C HIS A 68 -3.71 7.06 12.11
N GLY A 69 -4.87 7.67 12.22
CA GLY A 69 -5.20 8.58 13.30
C GLY A 69 -6.68 8.56 13.63
N GLU A 70 -7.16 9.59 14.32
CA GLU A 70 -8.55 9.70 14.76
C GLU A 70 -9.55 9.64 13.62
N HIS A 71 -9.16 10.15 12.45
CA HIS A 71 -10.07 10.25 11.32
C HIS A 71 -9.98 9.08 10.37
N GLY A 72 -9.08 8.12 10.63
CA GLY A 72 -8.91 6.93 9.82
C GLY A 72 -7.52 6.87 9.19
N PHE A 73 -7.45 6.23 8.03
CA PHE A 73 -6.20 6.02 7.30
C PHE A 73 -6.04 7.07 6.22
N TRP A 74 -4.81 7.54 6.01
CA TRP A 74 -4.58 8.60 5.04
C TRP A 74 -3.15 8.59 4.50
N ILE A 75 -3.04 9.06 3.27
CA ILE A 75 -1.76 9.38 2.63
C ILE A 75 -1.71 10.89 2.44
N GLN A 76 -2.83 11.48 2.00
CA GLN A 76 -3.00 12.92 1.87
C GLN A 76 -3.73 13.45 3.09
N LYS A 77 -3.30 14.58 3.62
CA LYS A 77 -3.82 15.17 4.85
C LYS A 77 -5.31 15.51 4.80
N ASP A 78 -5.86 15.70 3.62
CA ASP A 78 -7.26 16.09 3.46
C ASP A 78 -8.17 14.93 3.03
N LYS A 79 -7.64 13.71 2.96
CA LYS A 79 -8.40 12.54 2.52
C LYS A 79 -8.24 11.40 3.52
N PHE A 80 -9.31 11.09 4.24
CA PHE A 80 -9.31 10.02 5.24
C PHE A 80 -10.24 8.89 4.83
N PHE A 81 -9.85 7.67 5.17
CA PHE A 81 -10.61 6.46 4.85
C PHE A 81 -10.76 5.60 6.09
N LYS A 82 -11.88 4.94 6.22
CA LYS A 82 -12.15 4.09 7.38
C LYS A 82 -11.27 2.84 7.39
N THR A 83 -10.95 2.34 6.21
CA THR A 83 -10.10 1.16 6.07
C THR A 83 -9.07 1.40 4.99
N ILE A 84 -8.00 0.58 5.02
CA ILE A 84 -6.99 0.64 3.96
C ILE A 84 -7.57 0.15 2.64
N SER A 85 -8.51 -0.81 2.68
CA SER A 85 -9.19 -1.26 1.48
C SER A 85 -9.94 -0.12 0.78
N GLU A 86 -10.61 0.73 1.54
CA GLU A 86 -11.28 1.90 0.96
C GLU A 86 -10.28 2.88 0.35
N LEU A 87 -9.15 3.08 1.04
CA LEU A 87 -8.07 3.93 0.54
C LEU A 87 -7.57 3.43 -0.80
N ILE A 88 -7.29 2.13 -0.90
CA ILE A 88 -6.82 1.52 -2.15
C ILE A 88 -7.86 1.68 -3.26
N THR A 89 -9.13 1.42 -2.94
CA THR A 89 -10.22 1.55 -3.91
C THR A 89 -10.31 2.97 -4.46
N HIS A 90 -10.15 3.97 -3.58
CA HIS A 90 -10.17 5.37 -4.00
C HIS A 90 -9.05 5.67 -5.01
N TYR A 91 -7.83 5.24 -4.70
CA TYR A 91 -6.67 5.53 -5.57
C TYR A 91 -6.64 4.68 -6.84
N LYS A 92 -7.49 3.67 -6.94
CA LYS A 92 -7.72 2.98 -8.21
C LYS A 92 -8.59 3.81 -9.14
N LYS A 93 -9.46 4.65 -8.59
CA LYS A 93 -10.34 5.52 -9.37
C LYS A 93 -9.71 6.86 -9.68
N GLU A 94 -8.98 7.42 -8.71
CA GLU A 94 -8.37 8.73 -8.84
C GLU A 94 -6.95 8.67 -8.30
N ARG A 95 -6.00 9.19 -9.06
CA ARG A 95 -4.62 9.13 -8.61
C ARG A 95 -4.33 10.05 -7.41
N GLY A 96 -5.06 11.16 -7.25
CA GLY A 96 -4.83 12.09 -6.15
C GLY A 96 -3.39 12.55 -6.08
N CYS A 97 -2.72 12.29 -4.94
CA CYS A 97 -1.31 12.66 -4.75
C CYS A 97 -0.34 11.65 -5.37
N LEU A 98 -0.84 10.54 -5.89
CA LEU A 98 0.02 9.54 -6.50
C LEU A 98 0.39 9.95 -7.94
N PRO A 99 1.56 9.52 -8.43
CA PRO A 99 1.95 9.83 -9.81
C PRO A 99 1.11 9.11 -10.85
N VAL A 100 0.50 7.97 -10.47
CA VAL A 100 -0.36 7.18 -11.35
C VAL A 100 -1.50 6.59 -10.52
N LYS A 101 -2.57 6.19 -11.20
CA LYS A 101 -3.64 5.44 -10.53
C LYS A 101 -3.14 4.04 -10.19
N LEU A 102 -3.64 3.49 -9.09
CA LEU A 102 -3.41 2.09 -8.78
C LEU A 102 -4.15 1.24 -9.80
N TYR A 103 -3.47 0.30 -10.40
CA TYR A 103 -4.03 -0.45 -11.52
C TYR A 103 -4.15 -1.94 -11.23
N VAL A 104 -3.04 -2.61 -11.00
CA VAL A 104 -3.01 -4.07 -10.81
C VAL A 104 -2.39 -4.39 -9.47
N PRO A 105 -3.07 -5.20 -8.63
CA PRO A 105 -2.45 -5.62 -7.38
C PRO A 105 -1.31 -6.61 -7.63
N CYS A 106 -0.22 -6.42 -6.88
CA CYS A 106 0.88 -7.38 -6.87
C CYS A 106 0.52 -8.47 -5.86
N MET A 107 0.09 -9.60 -6.35
CA MET A 107 -0.45 -10.68 -5.54
C MET A 107 0.65 -11.39 -4.76
N ARG A 108 0.28 -11.92 -3.60
CA ARG A 108 1.15 -12.83 -2.86
C ARG A 108 1.35 -14.09 -3.70
N GLY A 109 2.57 -14.49 -3.79
CA GLY A 109 2.98 -15.55 -4.67
C GLY A 109 2.50 -16.95 -4.44
#